data_cb9cb3f512c85521f5f49c10da780c5c
#
_entry.id   cb9cb3f512c85521f5f49c10da780c5c
#
_cell.length_a   1.000
_cell.length_b   1.000
_cell.length_c   1.000
_cell.angle_alpha   90.00
_cell.angle_beta   90.00
_cell.angle_gamma   90.00
#
_symmetry.space_group_name_H-M   'P 1'
#
loop_
_entity.id
_entity.type
_entity.pdbx_description
1 polymer ?
#
loop_
_entity_poly.entity_id
_entity_poly.type
_entity_poly.pdbx_seq_one_letter_code
_entity_poly.pdbx_strand_id
1 'polypeptide(L)'
;MIAFTCMCTFGNHWSNGLITTMKTTIEKTLEINNSEFATLVSVTNLVNTFLCIALGFVIDKFGGPLMSVILTAFHLAGAAVEAGATTNGLNSYHVLMAGKIIAAIGDGSLDNAQHKIFAAYFAPGNGFGVSIGIIWSIANLAQYVGQSTANVMSENLGSYSWPLWISAIISLFSLLSAICIFVLDKYLRSHYEVVDYSKRVGQPSAGSIKTGTFNWPAVRQMPFTFWFMILFATFENAGVQSFVSISTQFAQQRLKKGAIVGGWVSSFYLLLPVGLTPLEGVFIDAYGHRVTILFLSGCMFLISMLLLRFSETVPTFVCAYIFYAFAQSLTPAPQVEIVRSIIPDPHYYATAFAITESVVQGSIVIIVTAAGKLQDLSPNDSLESAVTVWLVYAFACVLVSGALLGACYTSFGKRYLPAARLSEVRPKNLAREVERLWELRPHTATEEGKRDENATPKQKEVALKSPVPGSVSLYARWVAIGAGFSIVLIAWVIFGFGVEWGVHGSVVAGTTGE
;
A
#
# COMPACT_ATOMS: atom_id res chain seq x y z
N MET A 1 -19.62 14.07 -2.99
CA MET A 1 -18.65 13.53 -2.01
C MET A 1 -17.67 12.54 -2.67
N ILE A 2 -18.12 11.40 -3.21
CA ILE A 2 -17.25 10.36 -3.80
C ILE A 2 -16.23 10.95 -4.80
N ALA A 3 -16.67 11.69 -5.80
CA ALA A 3 -15.80 12.23 -6.83
C ALA A 3 -14.67 13.11 -6.26
N PHE A 4 -14.99 14.06 -5.39
CA PHE A 4 -13.97 14.90 -4.77
C PHE A 4 -13.02 14.10 -3.86
N THR A 5 -13.54 13.12 -3.11
CA THR A 5 -12.70 12.27 -2.25
C THR A 5 -11.69 11.47 -3.09
N CYS A 6 -12.09 10.97 -4.26
CA CYS A 6 -11.17 10.28 -5.16
C CYS A 6 -10.16 11.25 -5.82
N MET A 7 -10.55 12.51 -6.10
CA MET A 7 -9.67 13.49 -6.72
C MET A 7 -8.63 14.09 -5.76
N CYS A 8 -8.81 13.99 -4.44
CA CYS A 8 -7.87 14.58 -3.49
C CYS A 8 -6.49 13.89 -3.48
N THR A 9 -6.38 12.63 -3.89
CA THR A 9 -5.10 11.89 -4.03
C THR A 9 -4.56 11.86 -5.47
N PHE A 10 -5.29 12.43 -6.42
CA PHE A 10 -4.92 12.36 -7.84
C PHE A 10 -3.51 12.91 -8.11
N GLY A 11 -3.15 14.06 -7.52
CA GLY A 11 -1.83 14.68 -7.68
C GLY A 11 -0.70 13.85 -7.11
N ASN A 12 -0.93 13.20 -5.97
CA ASN A 12 0.03 12.29 -5.35
C ASN A 12 0.36 11.10 -6.27
N HIS A 13 -0.65 10.37 -6.73
CA HIS A 13 -0.44 9.22 -7.61
C HIS A 13 0.16 9.62 -8.96
N TRP A 14 -0.24 10.78 -9.51
CA TRP A 14 0.39 11.36 -10.70
C TRP A 14 1.88 11.59 -10.49
N SER A 15 2.27 12.29 -9.41
CA SER A 15 3.67 12.61 -9.09
C SER A 15 4.51 11.35 -8.92
N ASN A 16 3.99 10.33 -8.26
CA ASN A 16 4.69 9.07 -8.04
C ASN A 16 4.96 8.33 -9.37
N GLY A 17 3.99 8.28 -10.29
CA GLY A 17 4.19 7.71 -11.62
C GLY A 17 5.21 8.48 -12.46
N LEU A 18 5.18 9.80 -12.37
CA LEU A 18 6.05 10.69 -13.14
C LEU A 18 7.53 10.52 -12.76
N ILE A 19 7.88 10.63 -11.49
CA ILE A 19 9.27 10.62 -11.03
C ILE A 19 9.94 9.28 -11.31
N THR A 20 9.25 8.17 -11.08
CA THR A 20 9.81 6.84 -11.34
C THR A 20 10.08 6.60 -12.83
N THR A 21 9.27 7.17 -13.70
CA THR A 21 9.46 7.05 -15.16
C THR A 21 10.61 7.91 -15.69
N MET A 22 10.87 9.03 -15.04
CA MET A 22 11.94 9.96 -15.40
C MET A 22 13.30 9.58 -14.79
N LYS A 23 13.45 8.39 -14.20
CA LYS A 23 14.68 7.97 -13.50
C LYS A 23 15.92 8.25 -14.32
N THR A 24 16.02 7.73 -15.54
CA THR A 24 17.20 7.90 -16.41
C THR A 24 17.48 9.37 -16.76
N THR A 25 16.43 10.17 -16.94
CA THR A 25 16.56 11.60 -17.23
C THR A 25 17.07 12.36 -16.01
N ILE A 26 16.54 12.06 -14.82
CA ILE A 26 16.95 12.68 -13.56
C ILE A 26 18.39 12.30 -13.21
N GLU A 27 18.76 11.03 -13.31
CA GLU A 27 20.13 10.56 -13.06
C GLU A 27 21.15 11.25 -13.97
N LYS A 28 20.84 11.34 -15.26
CA LYS A 28 21.73 12.00 -16.24
C LYS A 28 21.84 13.52 -16.02
N THR A 29 20.74 14.20 -15.65
CA THR A 29 20.73 15.66 -15.54
C THR A 29 21.28 16.14 -14.21
N LEU A 30 21.04 15.40 -13.13
CA LEU A 30 21.57 15.72 -11.80
C LEU A 30 22.94 15.08 -11.53
N GLU A 31 23.45 14.28 -12.47
CA GLU A 31 24.71 13.54 -12.33
C GLU A 31 24.76 12.68 -11.06
N ILE A 32 23.65 11.97 -10.78
CA ILE A 32 23.51 11.10 -9.61
C ILE A 32 23.58 9.62 -10.01
N ASN A 33 23.99 8.78 -9.05
CA ASN A 33 24.03 7.33 -9.24
C ASN A 33 22.70 6.64 -8.89
N ASN A 34 22.59 5.33 -9.16
CA ASN A 34 21.38 4.56 -8.89
C ASN A 34 21.06 4.47 -7.38
N SER A 35 22.07 4.46 -6.50
CA SER A 35 21.88 4.48 -5.05
C SER A 35 21.30 5.81 -4.57
N GLU A 36 21.73 6.95 -5.13
CA GLU A 36 21.14 8.27 -4.83
C GLU A 36 19.70 8.36 -5.30
N PHE A 37 19.40 7.89 -6.51
CA PHE A 37 18.01 7.83 -6.98
C PHE A 37 17.13 6.92 -6.13
N ALA A 38 17.64 5.74 -5.76
CA ALA A 38 16.94 4.82 -4.86
C ALA A 38 16.65 5.48 -3.49
N THR A 39 17.62 6.26 -2.96
CA THR A 39 17.45 7.05 -1.74
C THR A 39 16.38 8.13 -1.91
N LEU A 40 16.35 8.84 -3.03
CA LEU A 40 15.35 9.86 -3.36
C LEU A 40 13.92 9.28 -3.37
N VAL A 41 13.74 8.08 -3.94
CA VAL A 41 12.43 7.41 -3.97
C VAL A 41 12.08 6.80 -2.60
N SER A 42 13.07 6.24 -1.91
CA SER A 42 12.87 5.56 -0.63
C SER A 42 12.58 6.50 0.52
N VAL A 43 12.98 7.78 0.47
CA VAL A 43 12.80 8.72 1.58
C VAL A 43 11.33 8.92 1.94
N THR A 44 10.44 8.94 0.95
CA THR A 44 8.99 9.03 1.18
C THR A 44 8.50 7.85 2.00
N ASN A 45 8.89 6.65 1.61
CA ASN A 45 8.52 5.42 2.31
C ASN A 45 9.13 5.38 3.72
N LEU A 46 10.38 5.82 3.88
CA LEU A 46 11.06 5.87 5.18
C LEU A 46 10.34 6.78 6.18
N VAL A 47 10.00 8.00 5.76
CA VAL A 47 9.25 8.96 6.59
C VAL A 47 7.90 8.35 7.00
N ASN A 48 7.25 7.65 6.09
CA ASN A 48 5.95 7.03 6.30
C ASN A 48 5.99 5.82 7.26
N THR A 49 7.15 5.19 7.50
CA THR A 49 7.24 4.11 8.50
C THR A 49 6.74 4.52 9.90
N PHE A 50 6.98 5.76 10.31
CA PHE A 50 6.50 6.30 11.60
C PHE A 50 5.33 7.27 11.45
N LEU A 51 5.32 8.06 10.36
CA LEU A 51 4.35 9.13 10.18
C LEU A 51 2.93 8.59 10.01
N CYS A 52 2.75 7.45 9.34
CA CYS A 52 1.43 6.80 9.20
C CYS A 52 0.78 6.51 10.55
N ILE A 53 1.56 6.06 11.54
CA ILE A 53 1.06 5.78 12.89
C ILE A 53 0.62 7.08 13.57
N ALA A 54 1.47 8.11 13.56
CA ALA A 54 1.18 9.39 14.19
C ALA A 54 -0.01 10.09 13.55
N LEU A 55 -0.05 10.17 12.21
CA LEU A 55 -1.13 10.82 11.46
C LEU A 55 -2.44 10.04 11.54
N GLY A 56 -2.42 8.72 11.66
CA GLY A 56 -3.62 7.92 11.89
C GLY A 56 -4.39 8.39 13.13
N PHE A 57 -3.69 8.68 14.25
CA PHE A 57 -4.31 9.26 15.45
C PHE A 57 -4.84 10.67 15.23
N VAL A 58 -4.11 11.49 14.48
CA VAL A 58 -4.53 12.86 14.16
C VAL A 58 -5.78 12.86 13.30
N ILE A 59 -5.86 11.96 12.31
CA ILE A 59 -7.04 11.74 11.47
C ILE A 59 -8.24 11.27 12.29
N ASP A 60 -8.03 10.38 13.25
CA ASP A 60 -9.10 9.92 14.14
C ASP A 60 -9.64 11.04 15.05
N LYS A 61 -8.78 11.96 15.46
CA LYS A 61 -9.14 13.08 16.32
C LYS A 61 -9.82 14.23 15.58
N PHE A 62 -9.28 14.63 14.43
CA PHE A 62 -9.72 15.83 13.70
C PHE A 62 -10.67 15.52 12.53
N GLY A 63 -10.77 14.25 12.13
CA GLY A 63 -11.60 13.79 11.02
C GLY A 63 -10.89 13.81 9.66
N GLY A 64 -11.35 12.93 8.76
CA GLY A 64 -10.80 12.79 7.40
C GLY A 64 -10.85 14.06 6.55
N PRO A 65 -11.98 14.80 6.51
CA PRO A 65 -12.10 15.98 5.64
C PRO A 65 -11.11 17.10 5.93
N LEU A 66 -10.88 17.44 7.22
CA LEU A 66 -9.90 18.47 7.58
C LEU A 66 -8.47 18.00 7.30
N MET A 67 -8.19 16.75 7.65
CA MET A 67 -6.85 16.20 7.46
C MET A 67 -6.49 16.05 5.99
N SER A 68 -7.45 15.73 5.11
CA SER A 68 -7.17 15.71 3.66
C SER A 68 -6.75 17.07 3.13
N VAL A 69 -7.31 18.19 3.62
CA VAL A 69 -6.85 19.55 3.24
C VAL A 69 -5.42 19.81 3.69
N ILE A 70 -5.10 19.47 4.94
CA ILE A 70 -3.75 19.71 5.50
C ILE A 70 -2.71 18.86 4.76
N LEU A 71 -2.99 17.58 4.56
CA LEU A 71 -2.07 16.65 3.90
C LEU A 71 -1.85 16.99 2.43
N THR A 72 -2.90 17.34 1.68
CA THR A 72 -2.74 17.78 0.29
C THR A 72 -2.02 19.12 0.18
N ALA A 73 -2.12 20.00 1.18
CA ALA A 73 -1.33 21.24 1.21
C ALA A 73 0.17 20.96 1.40
N PHE A 74 0.55 20.02 2.27
CA PHE A 74 1.95 19.58 2.39
C PHE A 74 2.46 18.93 1.10
N HIS A 75 1.65 18.08 0.47
CA HIS A 75 2.01 17.48 -0.81
C HIS A 75 2.24 18.53 -1.91
N LEU A 76 1.34 19.51 -2.04
CA LEU A 76 1.51 20.62 -2.99
C LEU A 76 2.78 21.44 -2.72
N ALA A 77 3.05 21.76 -1.45
CA ALA A 77 4.26 22.48 -1.08
C ALA A 77 5.53 21.71 -1.46
N GLY A 78 5.55 20.40 -1.19
CA GLY A 78 6.63 19.51 -1.61
C GLY A 78 6.81 19.47 -3.12
N ALA A 79 5.72 19.25 -3.88
CA ALA A 79 5.74 19.21 -5.34
C ALA A 79 6.24 20.54 -5.96
N ALA A 80 5.88 21.68 -5.37
CA ALA A 80 6.37 22.99 -5.81
C ALA A 80 7.89 23.15 -5.56
N VAL A 81 8.40 22.64 -4.43
CA VAL A 81 9.86 22.64 -4.12
C VAL A 81 10.60 21.70 -5.08
N GLU A 82 10.05 20.51 -5.37
CA GLU A 82 10.60 19.57 -6.35
C GLU A 82 10.72 20.22 -7.74
N ALA A 83 9.66 20.88 -8.21
CA ALA A 83 9.67 21.59 -9.48
C ALA A 83 10.66 22.77 -9.48
N GLY A 84 10.74 23.52 -8.38
CA GLY A 84 11.71 24.60 -8.19
C GLY A 84 13.15 24.13 -8.22
N ALA A 85 13.44 22.93 -7.69
CA ALA A 85 14.79 22.34 -7.69
C ALA A 85 15.38 22.13 -9.08
N THR A 86 14.55 22.05 -10.11
CA THR A 86 14.91 21.77 -11.49
C THR A 86 14.84 22.99 -12.40
N THR A 87 14.43 24.15 -11.87
CA THR A 87 14.17 25.36 -12.64
C THR A 87 15.40 26.24 -12.73
N ASN A 88 15.54 27.00 -13.83
CA ASN A 88 16.62 27.97 -14.06
C ASN A 88 18.05 27.41 -13.91
N GLY A 89 18.25 26.13 -14.19
CA GLY A 89 19.57 25.50 -14.09
C GLY A 89 20.07 25.25 -12.65
N LEU A 90 19.19 25.36 -11.64
CA LEU A 90 19.55 25.06 -10.25
C LEU A 90 20.00 23.60 -10.10
N ASN A 91 19.28 22.64 -10.74
CA ASN A 91 19.59 21.22 -10.81
C ASN A 91 20.16 20.65 -9.50
N SER A 92 19.49 20.91 -8.38
CA SER A 92 19.99 20.54 -7.07
C SER A 92 19.28 19.30 -6.51
N TYR A 93 20.05 18.20 -6.39
CA TYR A 93 19.59 16.98 -5.74
C TYR A 93 19.08 17.22 -4.30
N HIS A 94 19.80 18.04 -3.52
CA HIS A 94 19.42 18.32 -2.12
C HIS A 94 18.08 19.05 -2.01
N VAL A 95 17.79 19.99 -2.92
CA VAL A 95 16.50 20.71 -2.95
C VAL A 95 15.39 19.76 -3.41
N LEU A 96 15.67 18.90 -4.39
CA LEU A 96 14.72 17.87 -4.83
C LEU A 96 14.39 16.89 -3.70
N MET A 97 15.41 16.45 -2.95
CA MET A 97 15.24 15.60 -1.76
C MET A 97 14.41 16.28 -0.67
N ALA A 98 14.66 17.57 -0.40
CA ALA A 98 13.88 18.35 0.57
C ALA A 98 12.41 18.45 0.14
N GLY A 99 12.14 18.68 -1.14
CA GLY A 99 10.78 18.66 -1.71
C GLY A 99 10.09 17.31 -1.48
N LYS A 100 10.80 16.21 -1.74
CA LYS A 100 10.30 14.84 -1.49
C LYS A 100 9.96 14.59 -0.03
N ILE A 101 10.79 15.06 0.90
CA ILE A 101 10.52 14.92 2.34
C ILE A 101 9.25 15.70 2.74
N ILE A 102 9.07 16.92 2.21
CA ILE A 102 7.88 17.73 2.47
C ILE A 102 6.62 17.04 1.88
N ALA A 103 6.71 16.55 0.63
CA ALA A 103 5.63 15.81 -0.01
C ALA A 103 5.27 14.54 0.77
N ALA A 104 6.26 13.83 1.30
CA ALA A 104 6.07 12.61 2.09
C ALA A 104 5.19 12.80 3.33
N ILE A 105 5.22 13.98 3.95
CA ILE A 105 4.32 14.32 5.06
C ILE A 105 2.86 14.28 4.61
N GLY A 106 2.59 14.72 3.38
CA GLY A 106 1.26 14.68 2.78
C GLY A 106 0.84 13.27 2.35
N ASP A 107 1.75 12.54 1.72
CA ASP A 107 1.46 11.27 1.05
C ASP A 107 1.05 10.14 2.00
N GLY A 108 1.78 9.96 3.08
CA GLY A 108 1.74 8.73 3.88
C GLY A 108 0.44 8.42 4.60
N SER A 109 -0.47 9.38 4.71
CA SER A 109 -1.74 9.17 5.39
C SER A 109 -2.93 9.76 4.65
N LEU A 110 -2.74 10.23 3.42
CA LEU A 110 -3.81 10.80 2.63
C LEU A 110 -4.86 9.74 2.26
N ASP A 111 -4.41 8.54 1.91
CA ASP A 111 -5.29 7.39 1.66
C ASP A 111 -6.07 6.99 2.91
N ASN A 112 -5.44 7.04 4.09
CA ASN A 112 -6.11 6.80 5.37
C ASN A 112 -7.21 7.84 5.64
N ALA A 113 -6.98 9.11 5.29
CA ALA A 113 -7.99 10.16 5.40
C ALA A 113 -9.17 9.91 4.46
N GLN A 114 -8.95 9.45 3.21
CA GLN A 114 -9.99 9.04 2.28
C GLN A 114 -10.80 7.85 2.82
N HIS A 115 -10.12 6.81 3.31
CA HIS A 115 -10.79 5.64 3.89
C HIS A 115 -11.67 6.05 5.08
N LYS A 116 -11.22 6.99 5.91
CA LYS A 116 -12.01 7.54 7.02
C LYS A 116 -13.23 8.30 6.55
N ILE A 117 -13.11 9.10 5.47
CA ILE A 117 -14.24 9.80 4.88
C ILE A 117 -15.29 8.79 4.39
N PHE A 118 -14.88 7.77 3.64
CA PHE A 118 -15.82 6.76 3.14
C PHE A 118 -16.43 5.92 4.27
N ALA A 119 -15.65 5.56 5.27
CA ALA A 119 -16.18 4.84 6.44
C ALA A 119 -17.24 5.64 7.21
N ALA A 120 -17.19 6.98 7.17
CA ALA A 120 -18.20 7.83 7.79
C ALA A 120 -19.52 7.88 6.99
N TYR A 121 -19.46 7.79 5.66
CA TYR A 121 -20.61 7.94 4.78
C TYR A 121 -21.21 6.62 4.27
N PHE A 122 -20.44 5.52 4.25
CA PHE A 122 -20.90 4.23 3.75
C PHE A 122 -21.04 3.20 4.87
N ALA A 123 -22.21 2.54 4.91
CA ALA A 123 -22.43 1.44 5.84
C ALA A 123 -21.55 0.23 5.51
N PRO A 124 -21.09 -0.51 6.52
CA PRO A 124 -20.40 -1.78 6.32
C PRO A 124 -21.22 -2.76 5.47
N GLY A 125 -20.60 -3.34 4.44
CA GLY A 125 -21.24 -4.34 3.57
C GLY A 125 -22.20 -3.78 2.51
N ASN A 126 -22.45 -2.45 2.49
CA ASN A 126 -23.30 -1.80 1.50
C ASN A 126 -22.47 -0.81 0.65
N GLY A 127 -21.63 -1.33 -0.25
CA GLY A 127 -20.87 -0.53 -1.20
C GLY A 127 -19.53 0.00 -0.69
N PHE A 128 -19.07 -0.42 0.49
CA PHE A 128 -17.74 -0.02 0.99
C PHE A 128 -16.62 -0.62 0.14
N GLY A 129 -16.67 -1.92 -0.19
CA GLY A 129 -15.69 -2.57 -1.07
C GLY A 129 -15.64 -1.92 -2.45
N VAL A 130 -16.81 -1.59 -3.02
CA VAL A 130 -16.90 -0.84 -4.28
C VAL A 130 -16.25 0.54 -4.17
N SER A 131 -16.47 1.25 -3.05
CA SER A 131 -15.90 2.59 -2.83
C SER A 131 -14.38 2.56 -2.75
N ILE A 132 -13.81 1.57 -2.08
CA ILE A 132 -12.36 1.33 -2.05
C ILE A 132 -11.85 1.01 -3.46
N GLY A 133 -12.55 0.15 -4.20
CA GLY A 133 -12.23 -0.17 -5.58
C GLY A 133 -12.19 1.07 -6.49
N ILE A 134 -13.13 2.02 -6.33
CA ILE A 134 -13.16 3.27 -7.10
C ILE A 134 -11.98 4.19 -6.75
N ILE A 135 -11.59 4.30 -5.46
CA ILE A 135 -10.39 5.06 -5.07
C ILE A 135 -9.17 4.53 -5.82
N TRP A 136 -8.91 3.23 -5.72
CA TRP A 136 -7.76 2.61 -6.35
C TRP A 136 -7.82 2.65 -7.88
N SER A 137 -9.02 2.58 -8.47
CA SER A 137 -9.21 2.78 -9.91
C SER A 137 -8.72 4.16 -10.37
N ILE A 138 -9.12 5.22 -9.67
CA ILE A 138 -8.73 6.60 -10.00
C ILE A 138 -7.24 6.84 -9.67
N ALA A 139 -6.72 6.26 -8.60
CA ALA A 139 -5.30 6.30 -8.26
C ALA A 139 -4.44 5.67 -9.38
N ASN A 140 -4.80 4.48 -9.84
CA ASN A 140 -4.11 3.80 -10.94
C ASN A 140 -4.22 4.60 -12.26
N LEU A 141 -5.37 5.23 -12.54
CA LEU A 141 -5.53 6.08 -13.70
C LEU A 141 -4.60 7.30 -13.64
N ALA A 142 -4.53 7.98 -12.48
CA ALA A 142 -3.64 9.11 -12.28
C ALA A 142 -2.17 8.72 -12.46
N GLN A 143 -1.76 7.62 -11.86
CA GLN A 143 -0.41 7.08 -11.98
C GLN A 143 -0.09 6.68 -13.44
N TYR A 144 -1.03 6.03 -14.14
CA TYR A 144 -0.87 5.68 -15.56
C TYR A 144 -0.62 6.91 -16.42
N VAL A 145 -1.43 7.95 -16.27
CA VAL A 145 -1.27 9.16 -17.08
C VAL A 145 0.06 9.86 -16.73
N GLY A 146 0.42 9.96 -15.45
CA GLY A 146 1.71 10.47 -15.01
C GLY A 146 2.89 9.71 -15.62
N GLN A 147 2.85 8.38 -15.53
CA GLN A 147 3.92 7.51 -16.01
C GLN A 147 4.03 7.50 -17.54
N SER A 148 2.92 7.41 -18.27
CA SER A 148 2.93 7.35 -19.75
C SER A 148 3.30 8.67 -20.40
N THR A 149 3.02 9.81 -19.78
CA THR A 149 3.23 11.14 -20.37
C THR A 149 4.52 11.83 -19.92
N ALA A 150 5.18 11.38 -18.86
CA ALA A 150 6.35 12.03 -18.26
C ALA A 150 7.46 12.32 -19.27
N ASN A 151 7.96 11.29 -19.96
CA ASN A 151 9.03 11.45 -20.94
C ASN A 151 8.58 12.20 -22.20
N VAL A 152 7.31 12.01 -22.62
CA VAL A 152 6.72 12.75 -23.75
C VAL A 152 6.67 14.26 -23.45
N MET A 153 6.27 14.62 -22.23
CA MET A 153 6.26 16.04 -21.81
C MET A 153 7.68 16.60 -21.73
N SER A 154 8.65 15.84 -21.20
CA SER A 154 10.04 16.26 -21.10
C SER A 154 10.65 16.55 -22.46
N GLU A 155 10.42 15.68 -23.46
CA GLU A 155 10.96 15.87 -24.82
C GLU A 155 10.26 17.01 -25.56
N ASN A 156 8.92 17.06 -25.56
CA ASN A 156 8.18 18.06 -26.32
C ASN A 156 8.29 19.47 -25.74
N LEU A 157 8.46 19.62 -24.43
CA LEU A 157 8.62 20.92 -23.77
C LEU A 157 10.09 21.34 -23.60
N GLY A 158 11.03 20.49 -24.05
CA GLY A 158 12.45 20.79 -24.08
C GLY A 158 13.15 20.88 -22.73
N SER A 159 12.49 20.48 -21.63
CA SER A 159 13.06 20.44 -20.28
C SER A 159 12.35 19.43 -19.39
N TYR A 160 13.12 18.70 -18.60
CA TYR A 160 12.60 17.78 -17.58
C TYR A 160 11.93 18.50 -16.37
N SER A 161 12.08 19.79 -16.27
CA SER A 161 11.44 20.64 -15.27
C SER A 161 9.91 20.77 -15.48
N TRP A 162 9.45 20.79 -16.72
CA TRP A 162 8.03 20.97 -17.06
C TRP A 162 7.11 19.87 -16.51
N PRO A 163 7.43 18.59 -16.65
CA PRO A 163 6.63 17.53 -16.01
C PRO A 163 6.42 17.75 -14.51
N LEU A 164 7.45 18.21 -13.78
CA LEU A 164 7.36 18.48 -12.34
C LEU A 164 6.48 19.69 -12.03
N TRP A 165 6.54 20.79 -12.84
CA TRP A 165 5.61 21.91 -12.70
C TRP A 165 4.15 21.52 -13.00
N ILE A 166 3.93 20.69 -14.01
CA ILE A 166 2.59 20.15 -14.31
C ILE A 166 2.09 19.31 -13.13
N SER A 167 2.95 18.51 -12.52
CA SER A 167 2.63 17.75 -11.29
C SER A 167 2.22 18.66 -10.14
N ALA A 168 2.92 19.78 -9.92
CA ALA A 168 2.54 20.77 -8.91
C ALA A 168 1.16 21.42 -9.20
N ILE A 169 0.84 21.72 -10.46
CA ILE A 169 -0.47 22.24 -10.86
C ILE A 169 -1.59 21.21 -10.61
N ILE A 170 -1.33 19.93 -10.90
CA ILE A 170 -2.28 18.84 -10.63
C ILE A 170 -2.45 18.66 -9.12
N SER A 171 -1.38 18.80 -8.32
CA SER A 171 -1.46 18.78 -6.87
C SER A 171 -2.29 19.95 -6.30
N LEU A 172 -2.25 21.12 -6.95
CA LEU A 172 -3.15 22.23 -6.63
C LEU A 172 -4.63 21.86 -6.86
N PHE A 173 -4.92 21.17 -7.97
CA PHE A 173 -6.28 20.67 -8.23
C PHE A 173 -6.72 19.67 -7.14
N SER A 174 -5.83 18.80 -6.66
CA SER A 174 -6.11 17.88 -5.55
C SER A 174 -6.41 18.64 -4.25
N LEU A 175 -5.66 19.70 -3.94
CA LEU A 175 -5.94 20.56 -2.79
C LEU A 175 -7.31 21.23 -2.88
N LEU A 176 -7.68 21.78 -4.05
CA LEU A 176 -9.00 22.36 -4.26
C LEU A 176 -10.12 21.33 -4.07
N SER A 177 -9.90 20.09 -4.53
CA SER A 177 -10.84 18.98 -4.30
C SER A 177 -10.99 18.65 -2.81
N ALA A 178 -9.89 18.64 -2.05
CA ALA A 178 -9.92 18.43 -0.60
C ALA A 178 -10.66 19.55 0.14
N ILE A 179 -10.48 20.81 -0.27
CA ILE A 179 -11.23 21.95 0.27
C ILE A 179 -12.74 21.80 -0.03
N CYS A 180 -13.10 21.35 -1.24
CA CYS A 180 -14.49 21.06 -1.58
C CYS A 180 -15.09 19.97 -0.68
N ILE A 181 -14.32 18.89 -0.36
CA ILE A 181 -14.77 17.86 0.57
C ILE A 181 -15.03 18.46 1.95
N PHE A 182 -14.11 19.25 2.46
CA PHE A 182 -14.23 19.86 3.79
C PHE A 182 -15.47 20.78 3.90
N VAL A 183 -15.66 21.64 2.90
CA VAL A 183 -16.83 22.53 2.83
C VAL A 183 -18.13 21.73 2.72
N LEU A 184 -18.15 20.70 1.85
CA LEU A 184 -19.31 19.86 1.64
C LEU A 184 -19.65 19.03 2.89
N ASP A 185 -18.66 18.47 3.58
CA ASP A 185 -18.86 17.75 4.86
C ASP A 185 -19.48 18.66 5.92
N LYS A 186 -18.93 19.88 6.05
CA LYS A 186 -19.47 20.89 6.98
C LYS A 186 -20.91 21.27 6.64
N TYR A 187 -21.23 21.47 5.33
CA TYR A 187 -22.58 21.77 4.87
C TYR A 187 -23.55 20.65 5.13
N LEU A 188 -23.17 19.40 4.80
CA LEU A 188 -24.03 18.23 5.01
C LEU A 188 -24.34 18.01 6.50
N ARG A 189 -23.33 18.14 7.38
CA ARG A 189 -23.52 17.97 8.83
C ARG A 189 -24.33 19.10 9.46
N SER A 190 -24.38 20.29 8.86
CA SER A 190 -25.18 21.40 9.37
C SER A 190 -26.66 21.34 8.93
N HIS A 191 -26.95 20.76 7.77
CA HIS A 191 -28.30 20.75 7.19
C HIS A 191 -29.00 19.39 7.25
N TYR A 192 -28.26 18.30 7.44
CA TYR A 192 -28.76 16.95 7.46
C TYR A 192 -28.24 16.17 8.68
N GLU A 193 -29.07 15.29 9.24
CA GLU A 193 -28.59 14.29 10.20
C GLU A 193 -27.70 13.27 9.50
N VAL A 194 -26.43 13.54 9.41
CA VAL A 194 -25.44 12.59 8.86
C VAL A 194 -25.20 11.49 9.89
N VAL A 195 -25.66 10.31 9.55
CA VAL A 195 -25.40 9.11 10.32
C VAL A 195 -23.94 8.71 10.13
N ASP A 196 -23.08 9.03 11.10
CA ASP A 196 -21.69 8.65 11.09
C ASP A 196 -21.54 7.15 11.40
N TYR A 197 -21.45 6.33 10.37
CA TYR A 197 -21.29 4.88 10.49
C TYR A 197 -20.00 4.46 11.18
N SER A 198 -18.97 5.29 11.18
CA SER A 198 -17.72 5.02 11.90
C SER A 198 -17.91 5.08 13.43
N LYS A 199 -18.91 5.84 13.90
CA LYS A 199 -19.26 5.96 15.33
C LYS A 199 -20.32 4.96 15.78
N ARG A 200 -21.20 4.51 14.87
CA ARG A 200 -22.26 3.56 15.22
C ARG A 200 -21.81 2.12 15.45
N VAL A 201 -20.66 1.74 14.94
CA VAL A 201 -20.12 0.37 15.11
C VAL A 201 -19.56 0.15 16.51
N GLY A 202 -19.43 1.20 17.32
CA GLY A 202 -18.99 1.13 18.69
C GLY A 202 -19.69 2.11 19.61
N GLN A 203 -20.87 1.76 20.12
CA GLN A 203 -21.24 2.33 21.42
C GLN A 203 -20.24 1.79 22.44
N PRO A 204 -19.54 2.64 23.20
CA PRO A 204 -18.62 2.18 24.22
C PRO A 204 -19.39 1.43 25.28
N SER A 205 -19.09 0.15 25.47
CA SER A 205 -19.27 -0.45 26.80
C SER A 205 -18.53 0.47 27.77
N ALA A 206 -19.20 0.85 28.84
CA ALA A 206 -18.79 1.84 29.82
C ALA A 206 -17.35 1.64 30.34
N GLY A 207 -16.40 2.26 29.68
CA GLY A 207 -14.98 2.29 30.01
C GLY A 207 -14.33 3.20 29.00
N SER A 208 -14.41 4.54 29.26
CA SER A 208 -13.82 5.58 28.45
C SER A 208 -12.34 5.29 28.15
N ILE A 209 -12.07 4.64 27.02
CA ILE A 209 -10.73 4.59 26.44
C ILE A 209 -10.47 5.99 25.90
N LYS A 210 -9.52 6.71 26.49
CA LYS A 210 -9.05 8.02 26.02
C LYS A 210 -8.64 7.88 24.56
N THR A 211 -9.45 8.42 23.67
CA THR A 211 -9.14 8.58 22.25
C THR A 211 -7.88 9.43 22.12
N GLY A 212 -6.79 8.87 21.63
CA GLY A 212 -5.61 9.68 21.31
C GLY A 212 -4.25 9.12 21.73
N THR A 213 -4.15 7.89 22.23
CA THR A 213 -2.86 7.24 22.53
C THR A 213 -2.76 5.91 21.80
N PHE A 214 -1.57 5.60 21.27
CA PHE A 214 -1.28 4.29 20.70
C PHE A 214 -1.66 3.18 21.69
N ASN A 215 -2.62 2.35 21.31
CA ASN A 215 -3.20 1.38 22.21
C ASN A 215 -2.40 0.07 22.16
N TRP A 216 -1.30 0.00 22.93
CA TRP A 216 -0.49 -1.20 23.04
C TRP A 216 -1.28 -2.47 23.45
N PRO A 217 -2.27 -2.41 24.36
CA PRO A 217 -3.19 -3.51 24.60
C PRO A 217 -3.91 -4.03 23.35
N ALA A 218 -4.28 -3.15 22.40
CA ALA A 218 -4.90 -3.54 21.15
C ALA A 218 -3.99 -4.43 20.29
N VAL A 219 -2.72 -4.07 20.19
CA VAL A 219 -1.71 -4.86 19.43
C VAL A 219 -1.62 -6.29 19.99
N ARG A 220 -1.70 -6.44 21.31
CA ARG A 220 -1.69 -7.74 21.97
C ARG A 220 -2.95 -8.57 21.72
N GLN A 221 -4.06 -7.95 21.40
CA GLN A 221 -5.34 -8.63 21.13
C GLN A 221 -5.52 -9.01 19.66
N MET A 222 -4.65 -8.56 18.76
CA MET A 222 -4.73 -8.91 17.35
C MET A 222 -4.52 -10.40 17.11
N PRO A 223 -5.36 -11.06 16.31
CA PRO A 223 -5.25 -12.49 16.03
C PRO A 223 -3.96 -12.82 15.28
N PHE A 224 -3.48 -14.05 15.39
CA PHE A 224 -2.28 -14.47 14.65
C PHE A 224 -2.45 -14.36 13.11
N THR A 225 -3.67 -14.54 12.61
CA THR A 225 -4.02 -14.34 11.20
C THR A 225 -3.66 -12.93 10.71
N PHE A 226 -3.77 -11.91 11.56
CA PHE A 226 -3.39 -10.53 11.22
C PHE A 226 -1.89 -10.43 10.88
N TRP A 227 -1.04 -11.08 11.67
CA TRP A 227 0.41 -11.08 11.43
C TRP A 227 0.79 -11.83 10.16
N PHE A 228 0.04 -12.88 9.81
CA PHE A 228 0.17 -13.56 8.52
C PHE A 228 -0.21 -12.64 7.35
N MET A 229 -1.23 -11.80 7.54
CA MET A 229 -1.61 -10.80 6.56
C MET A 229 -0.54 -9.72 6.38
N ILE A 230 0.09 -9.27 7.47
CA ILE A 230 1.24 -8.34 7.37
C ILE A 230 2.38 -8.98 6.59
N LEU A 231 2.69 -10.25 6.87
CA LEU A 231 3.75 -10.96 6.15
C LEU A 231 3.43 -11.06 4.65
N PHE A 232 2.19 -11.36 4.28
CA PHE A 232 1.74 -11.33 2.88
C PHE A 232 1.90 -9.93 2.28
N ALA A 233 1.40 -8.89 2.95
CA ALA A 233 1.49 -7.51 2.50
C ALA A 233 2.95 -7.05 2.34
N THR A 234 3.85 -7.51 3.21
CA THR A 234 5.29 -7.25 3.12
C THR A 234 5.89 -7.79 1.83
N PHE A 235 5.50 -8.99 1.40
CA PHE A 235 6.04 -9.56 0.16
C PHE A 235 5.31 -9.07 -1.09
N GLU A 236 4.01 -8.90 -1.03
CA GLU A 236 3.22 -8.54 -2.20
C GLU A 236 3.18 -7.03 -2.43
N ASN A 237 2.66 -6.25 -1.48
CA ASN A 237 2.55 -4.80 -1.65
C ASN A 237 3.92 -4.15 -1.81
N ALA A 238 4.90 -4.50 -0.96
CA ALA A 238 6.23 -3.94 -1.09
C ALA A 238 6.92 -4.40 -2.39
N GLY A 239 6.72 -5.66 -2.79
CA GLY A 239 7.24 -6.18 -4.04
C GLY A 239 6.65 -5.47 -5.25
N VAL A 240 5.31 -5.38 -5.34
CA VAL A 240 4.62 -4.74 -6.45
C VAL A 240 4.90 -3.24 -6.51
N GLN A 241 4.77 -2.52 -5.40
CA GLN A 241 4.97 -1.07 -5.39
C GLN A 241 6.43 -0.67 -5.67
N SER A 242 7.40 -1.40 -5.12
CA SER A 242 8.81 -1.09 -5.31
C SER A 242 9.31 -1.37 -6.75
N PHE A 243 8.76 -2.37 -7.43
CA PHE A 243 9.14 -2.68 -8.82
C PHE A 243 8.87 -1.52 -9.77
N VAL A 244 7.83 -0.73 -9.51
CA VAL A 244 7.49 0.46 -10.30
C VAL A 244 8.69 1.42 -10.42
N SER A 245 9.51 1.56 -9.37
CA SER A 245 10.65 2.47 -9.34
C SER A 245 11.73 2.17 -10.39
N ILE A 246 11.82 0.92 -10.84
CA ILE A 246 12.80 0.48 -11.85
C ILE A 246 12.15 0.01 -13.15
N SER A 247 10.83 -0.12 -13.20
CA SER A 247 10.10 -0.77 -14.30
C SER A 247 10.38 -0.15 -15.67
N THR A 248 10.44 1.19 -15.74
CA THR A 248 10.69 1.92 -16.98
C THR A 248 12.13 1.69 -17.46
N GLN A 249 13.12 1.83 -16.56
CA GLN A 249 14.53 1.61 -16.92
C GLN A 249 14.78 0.13 -17.30
N PHE A 250 14.15 -0.81 -16.60
CA PHE A 250 14.22 -2.22 -16.93
C PHE A 250 13.66 -2.51 -18.33
N ALA A 251 12.51 -1.89 -18.68
CA ALA A 251 11.96 -2.00 -20.04
C ALA A 251 12.89 -1.39 -21.10
N GLN A 252 13.54 -0.25 -20.82
CA GLN A 252 14.52 0.37 -21.72
C GLN A 252 15.72 -0.56 -21.95
N GLN A 253 16.32 -1.10 -20.90
CA GLN A 253 17.49 -1.97 -20.99
C GLN A 253 17.18 -3.27 -21.76
N ARG A 254 16.04 -3.89 -21.46
CA ARG A 254 15.66 -5.17 -22.08
C ARG A 254 15.23 -5.03 -23.53
N LEU A 255 14.43 -4.00 -23.84
CA LEU A 255 13.89 -3.80 -25.18
C LEU A 255 14.85 -3.03 -26.09
N LYS A 256 15.92 -2.43 -25.55
CA LYS A 256 16.84 -1.54 -26.24
C LYS A 256 16.11 -0.44 -27.01
N LYS A 257 15.08 0.14 -26.37
CA LYS A 257 14.25 1.22 -26.90
C LYS A 257 14.38 2.45 -26.01
N GLY A 258 14.06 3.63 -26.57
CA GLY A 258 14.12 4.90 -25.84
C GLY A 258 13.19 5.01 -24.65
N ALA A 259 13.35 6.10 -23.89
CA ALA A 259 12.61 6.35 -22.64
C ALA A 259 11.09 6.42 -22.82
N ILE A 260 10.61 6.96 -23.95
CA ILE A 260 9.17 7.01 -24.26
C ILE A 260 8.59 5.61 -24.33
N VAL A 261 9.19 4.72 -25.13
CA VAL A 261 8.72 3.34 -25.30
C VAL A 261 8.80 2.58 -23.97
N GLY A 262 9.90 2.77 -23.21
CA GLY A 262 10.04 2.18 -21.89
C GLY A 262 8.93 2.62 -20.92
N GLY A 263 8.62 3.92 -20.88
CA GLY A 263 7.53 4.47 -20.06
C GLY A 263 6.15 3.94 -20.48
N TRP A 264 5.88 3.89 -21.76
CA TRP A 264 4.62 3.36 -22.29
C TRP A 264 4.43 1.89 -21.97
N VAL A 265 5.42 1.06 -22.28
CA VAL A 265 5.32 -0.40 -22.02
C VAL A 265 5.21 -0.68 -20.52
N SER A 266 5.99 0.02 -19.69
CA SER A 266 5.95 -0.19 -18.25
C SER A 266 4.67 0.34 -17.57
N SER A 267 3.91 1.25 -18.20
CA SER A 267 2.67 1.79 -17.62
C SER A 267 1.43 0.93 -17.91
N PHE A 268 1.48 -0.01 -18.85
CA PHE A 268 0.31 -0.82 -19.23
C PHE A 268 -0.36 -1.57 -18.07
N TYR A 269 0.44 -1.98 -17.07
CA TYR A 269 -0.11 -2.70 -15.91
C TYR A 269 -1.12 -1.88 -15.12
N LEU A 270 -1.10 -0.55 -15.23
CA LEU A 270 -2.03 0.34 -14.51
C LEU A 270 -3.42 0.44 -15.16
N LEU A 271 -3.55 0.07 -16.45
CA LEU A 271 -4.83 0.18 -17.15
C LEU A 271 -5.86 -0.86 -16.70
N LEU A 272 -5.45 -2.11 -16.52
CA LEU A 272 -6.36 -3.18 -16.12
C LEU A 272 -6.98 -2.93 -14.73
N PRO A 273 -6.22 -2.50 -13.71
CA PRO A 273 -6.75 -2.16 -12.40
C PRO A 273 -7.83 -1.07 -12.42
N VAL A 274 -7.79 -0.13 -13.36
CA VAL A 274 -8.83 0.91 -13.50
C VAL A 274 -10.23 0.31 -13.62
N GLY A 275 -10.38 -0.77 -14.36
CA GLY A 275 -11.66 -1.46 -14.52
C GLY A 275 -11.87 -2.62 -13.55
N LEU A 276 -10.81 -3.39 -13.28
CA LEU A 276 -10.92 -4.66 -12.56
C LEU A 276 -11.09 -4.47 -11.05
N THR A 277 -10.43 -3.48 -10.44
CA THR A 277 -10.48 -3.28 -8.97
C THR A 277 -11.89 -2.94 -8.45
N PRO A 278 -12.69 -2.08 -9.11
CA PRO A 278 -14.09 -1.90 -8.70
C PRO A 278 -14.94 -3.17 -8.83
N LEU A 279 -14.73 -3.94 -9.91
CA LEU A 279 -15.46 -5.21 -10.12
C LEU A 279 -15.10 -6.24 -9.07
N GLU A 280 -13.84 -6.31 -8.68
CA GLU A 280 -13.39 -7.15 -7.57
C GLU A 280 -14.05 -6.76 -6.25
N GLY A 281 -14.17 -5.47 -5.95
CA GLY A 281 -14.89 -4.99 -4.77
C GLY A 281 -16.33 -5.50 -4.72
N VAL A 282 -17.06 -5.44 -5.84
CA VAL A 282 -18.41 -6.01 -5.96
C VAL A 282 -18.40 -7.53 -5.73
N PHE A 283 -17.43 -8.22 -6.32
CA PHE A 283 -17.31 -9.68 -6.17
C PHE A 283 -17.07 -10.09 -4.71
N ILE A 284 -16.18 -9.40 -4.01
CA ILE A 284 -15.88 -9.66 -2.60
C ILE A 284 -17.09 -9.40 -1.70
N ASP A 285 -17.80 -8.29 -1.93
CA ASP A 285 -19.02 -7.96 -1.19
C ASP A 285 -20.11 -9.04 -1.38
N ALA A 286 -20.20 -9.65 -2.55
CA ALA A 286 -21.20 -10.66 -2.87
C ALA A 286 -20.80 -12.09 -2.47
N TYR A 287 -19.56 -12.48 -2.70
CA TYR A 287 -19.12 -13.88 -2.63
C TYR A 287 -18.10 -14.16 -1.51
N GLY A 288 -17.41 -13.15 -0.97
CA GLY A 288 -16.29 -13.36 -0.07
C GLY A 288 -15.04 -13.84 -0.84
N HIS A 289 -14.49 -15.02 -0.47
CA HIS A 289 -13.32 -15.63 -1.10
C HIS A 289 -12.05 -14.75 -1.12
N ARG A 290 -11.89 -13.94 -0.08
CA ARG A 290 -10.84 -12.92 0.01
C ARG A 290 -9.44 -13.52 -0.01
N VAL A 291 -9.22 -14.59 0.76
CA VAL A 291 -7.91 -15.27 0.85
C VAL A 291 -7.59 -16.02 -0.44
N THR A 292 -8.60 -16.60 -1.08
CA THR A 292 -8.45 -17.23 -2.42
C THR A 292 -8.00 -16.22 -3.46
N ILE A 293 -8.57 -15.00 -3.45
CA ILE A 293 -8.19 -13.92 -4.37
C ILE A 293 -6.74 -13.47 -4.11
N LEU A 294 -6.33 -13.33 -2.84
CA LEU A 294 -4.94 -12.99 -2.52
C LEU A 294 -3.95 -14.08 -2.96
N PHE A 295 -4.30 -15.36 -2.85
CA PHE A 295 -3.46 -16.42 -3.37
C PHE A 295 -3.34 -16.34 -4.90
N LEU A 296 -4.44 -16.05 -5.58
CA LEU A 296 -4.43 -15.84 -7.03
C LEU A 296 -3.54 -14.64 -7.41
N SER A 297 -3.64 -13.53 -6.68
CA SER A 297 -2.76 -12.35 -6.84
C SER A 297 -1.28 -12.74 -6.73
N GLY A 298 -0.90 -13.46 -5.67
CA GLY A 298 0.48 -13.95 -5.51
C GLY A 298 0.96 -14.81 -6.66
N CYS A 299 0.12 -15.72 -7.18
CA CYS A 299 0.44 -16.52 -8.34
C CYS A 299 0.64 -15.67 -9.61
N MET A 300 -0.22 -14.65 -9.82
CA MET A 300 -0.09 -13.73 -10.95
C MET A 300 1.21 -12.91 -10.84
N PHE A 301 1.57 -12.46 -9.64
CA PHE A 301 2.82 -11.75 -9.40
C PHE A 301 4.04 -12.63 -9.73
N LEU A 302 4.05 -13.90 -9.29
CA LEU A 302 5.14 -14.82 -9.59
C LEU A 302 5.26 -15.09 -11.11
N ILE A 303 4.14 -15.36 -11.79
CA ILE A 303 4.13 -15.56 -13.25
C ILE A 303 4.66 -14.33 -13.97
N SER A 304 4.23 -13.13 -13.55
CA SER A 304 4.72 -11.88 -14.12
C SER A 304 6.23 -11.73 -13.97
N MET A 305 6.78 -11.93 -12.77
CA MET A 305 8.21 -11.79 -12.50
C MET A 305 9.04 -12.82 -13.30
N LEU A 306 8.56 -14.05 -13.42
CA LEU A 306 9.20 -15.07 -14.27
C LEU A 306 9.19 -14.65 -15.75
N LEU A 307 8.06 -14.20 -16.26
CA LEU A 307 7.97 -13.74 -17.65
C LEU A 307 8.86 -12.53 -17.90
N LEU A 308 8.87 -11.53 -17.01
CA LEU A 308 9.74 -10.35 -17.13
C LEU A 308 11.22 -10.72 -17.15
N ARG A 309 11.63 -11.71 -16.35
CA ARG A 309 13.01 -12.19 -16.31
C ARG A 309 13.51 -12.71 -17.66
N PHE A 310 12.61 -13.32 -18.44
CA PHE A 310 12.94 -13.95 -19.73
C PHE A 310 12.41 -13.19 -20.95
N SER A 311 11.76 -12.02 -20.75
CA SER A 311 11.19 -11.24 -21.86
C SER A 311 12.26 -10.45 -22.58
N GLU A 312 12.28 -10.51 -23.94
CA GLU A 312 13.19 -9.78 -24.81
C GLU A 312 12.45 -8.96 -25.88
N THR A 313 11.15 -9.16 -26.03
CA THR A 313 10.33 -8.49 -27.04
C THR A 313 9.19 -7.70 -26.43
N VAL A 314 8.72 -6.64 -27.10
CA VAL A 314 7.60 -5.84 -26.63
C VAL A 314 6.34 -6.68 -26.34
N PRO A 315 5.91 -7.63 -27.21
CA PRO A 315 4.74 -8.46 -26.91
C PRO A 315 4.89 -9.32 -25.66
N THR A 316 6.08 -9.91 -25.41
CA THR A 316 6.33 -10.74 -24.23
C THR A 316 6.35 -9.87 -22.95
N PHE A 317 6.87 -8.66 -23.03
CA PHE A 317 6.80 -7.68 -21.94
C PHE A 317 5.36 -7.28 -21.62
N VAL A 318 4.57 -6.96 -22.63
CA VAL A 318 3.15 -6.62 -22.45
C VAL A 318 2.39 -7.78 -21.82
N CYS A 319 2.64 -9.01 -22.28
CA CYS A 319 2.05 -10.21 -21.67
C CYS A 319 2.42 -10.33 -20.18
N ALA A 320 3.68 -10.13 -19.82
CA ALA A 320 4.13 -10.15 -18.44
C ALA A 320 3.44 -9.07 -17.60
N TYR A 321 3.28 -7.87 -18.14
CA TYR A 321 2.59 -6.78 -17.45
C TYR A 321 1.08 -6.98 -17.32
N ILE A 322 0.45 -7.78 -18.16
CA ILE A 322 -0.95 -8.20 -17.96
C ILE A 322 -1.06 -9.01 -16.66
N PHE A 323 -0.18 -9.99 -16.45
CA PHE A 323 -0.15 -10.76 -15.18
C PHE A 323 0.18 -9.87 -13.98
N TYR A 324 1.08 -8.91 -14.15
CA TYR A 324 1.38 -7.91 -13.11
C TYR A 324 0.15 -7.06 -12.77
N ALA A 325 -0.59 -6.65 -13.77
CA ALA A 325 -1.82 -5.89 -13.60
C ALA A 325 -2.91 -6.67 -12.83
N PHE A 326 -3.01 -7.98 -13.06
CA PHE A 326 -3.88 -8.85 -12.25
C PHE A 326 -3.40 -8.89 -10.79
N ALA A 327 -2.11 -9.03 -10.52
CA ALA A 327 -1.58 -9.00 -9.17
C ALA A 327 -1.91 -7.67 -8.46
N GLN A 328 -1.65 -6.55 -9.14
CA GLN A 328 -1.97 -5.20 -8.66
C GLN A 328 -3.46 -5.01 -8.37
N SER A 329 -4.34 -5.55 -9.23
CA SER A 329 -5.79 -5.38 -9.11
C SER A 329 -6.38 -6.20 -7.98
N LEU A 330 -5.91 -7.44 -7.80
CA LEU A 330 -6.50 -8.44 -6.92
C LEU A 330 -6.02 -8.35 -5.46
N THR A 331 -5.36 -7.27 -5.06
CA THR A 331 -4.79 -7.14 -3.72
C THR A 331 -5.48 -6.12 -2.83
N PRO A 332 -5.80 -4.88 -3.25
CA PRO A 332 -6.21 -3.82 -2.32
C PRO A 332 -7.51 -4.11 -1.59
N ALA A 333 -8.55 -4.51 -2.31
CA ALA A 333 -9.86 -4.73 -1.72
C ALA A 333 -9.90 -5.95 -0.78
N PRO A 334 -9.38 -7.15 -1.15
CA PRO A 334 -9.34 -8.29 -0.25
C PRO A 334 -8.53 -8.02 1.00
N GLN A 335 -7.39 -7.36 0.87
CA GLN A 335 -6.49 -7.07 2.00
C GLN A 335 -7.18 -6.20 3.05
N VAL A 336 -7.80 -5.10 2.63
CA VAL A 336 -8.55 -4.19 3.52
C VAL A 336 -9.72 -4.92 4.18
N GLU A 337 -10.48 -5.70 3.41
CA GLU A 337 -11.63 -6.46 3.90
C GLU A 337 -11.23 -7.61 4.84
N ILE A 338 -10.09 -8.29 4.61
CA ILE A 338 -9.60 -9.31 5.54
C ILE A 338 -9.23 -8.65 6.87
N VAL A 339 -8.41 -7.61 6.87
CA VAL A 339 -8.02 -6.91 8.10
C VAL A 339 -9.27 -6.51 8.89
N ARG A 340 -10.28 -5.94 8.23
CA ARG A 340 -11.54 -5.57 8.84
C ARG A 340 -12.31 -6.77 9.39
N SER A 341 -12.30 -7.91 8.69
CA SER A 341 -13.07 -9.11 9.09
C SER A 341 -12.45 -9.87 10.25
N ILE A 342 -11.10 -9.84 10.40
CA ILE A 342 -10.38 -10.61 11.42
C ILE A 342 -10.17 -9.87 12.74
N ILE A 343 -10.23 -8.54 12.74
CA ILE A 343 -10.05 -7.76 13.97
C ILE A 343 -11.34 -7.79 14.79
N PRO A 344 -11.26 -8.17 16.08
CA PRO A 344 -12.43 -8.36 16.92
C PRO A 344 -13.16 -7.06 17.25
N ASP A 345 -12.42 -5.94 17.40
CA ASP A 345 -12.98 -4.64 17.78
C ASP A 345 -12.69 -3.60 16.71
N PRO A 346 -13.74 -2.96 16.13
CA PRO A 346 -13.58 -1.89 15.13
C PRO A 346 -12.72 -0.69 15.56
N HIS A 347 -12.61 -0.43 16.86
CA HIS A 347 -11.75 0.64 17.38
C HIS A 347 -10.26 0.41 17.09
N TYR A 348 -9.86 -0.82 16.77
CA TYR A 348 -8.48 -1.18 16.50
C TYR A 348 -8.13 -1.19 15.01
N TYR A 349 -9.08 -0.89 14.12
CA TYR A 349 -8.82 -0.89 12.68
C TYR A 349 -7.74 0.10 12.27
N ALA A 350 -7.80 1.35 12.75
CA ALA A 350 -6.81 2.36 12.41
C ALA A 350 -5.40 1.93 12.86
N THR A 351 -5.29 1.39 14.07
CA THR A 351 -4.02 0.84 14.59
C THR A 351 -3.52 -0.32 13.74
N ALA A 352 -4.41 -1.22 13.31
CA ALA A 352 -4.05 -2.35 12.47
C ALA A 352 -3.52 -1.91 11.08
N PHE A 353 -4.23 -0.99 10.43
CA PHE A 353 -3.79 -0.42 9.15
C PHE A 353 -2.47 0.32 9.28
N ALA A 354 -2.31 1.14 10.34
CA ALA A 354 -1.07 1.87 10.59
C ALA A 354 0.14 0.94 10.77
N ILE A 355 -0.03 -0.17 11.50
CA ILE A 355 1.04 -1.17 11.67
C ILE A 355 1.35 -1.86 10.34
N THR A 356 0.31 -2.28 9.59
CA THR A 356 0.51 -2.92 8.30
C THR A 356 1.26 -2.01 7.35
N GLU A 357 0.83 -0.75 7.24
CA GLU A 357 1.46 0.24 6.37
C GLU A 357 2.90 0.52 6.79
N SER A 358 3.18 0.71 8.07
CA SER A 358 4.52 0.94 8.58
C SER A 358 5.50 -0.18 8.20
N VAL A 359 5.09 -1.44 8.29
CA VAL A 359 5.94 -2.59 7.94
C VAL A 359 6.12 -2.70 6.42
N VAL A 360 5.08 -2.46 5.64
CA VAL A 360 5.14 -2.44 4.17
C VAL A 360 6.08 -1.35 3.68
N GLN A 361 5.94 -0.13 4.18
CA GLN A 361 6.80 1.00 3.83
C GLN A 361 8.26 0.72 4.17
N GLY A 362 8.53 0.11 5.34
CA GLY A 362 9.88 -0.35 5.69
C GLY A 362 10.43 -1.39 4.70
N SER A 363 9.62 -2.33 4.27
CA SER A 363 10.03 -3.33 3.28
C SER A 363 10.32 -2.72 1.90
N ILE A 364 9.53 -1.72 1.47
CA ILE A 364 9.79 -0.97 0.23
C ILE A 364 11.16 -0.29 0.30
N VAL A 365 11.49 0.37 1.41
CA VAL A 365 12.81 1.00 1.60
C VAL A 365 13.93 -0.02 1.44
N ILE A 366 13.81 -1.18 2.08
CA ILE A 366 14.83 -2.25 2.01
C ILE A 366 15.05 -2.70 0.57
N ILE A 367 13.98 -3.03 -0.14
CA ILE A 367 14.07 -3.60 -1.50
C ILE A 367 14.57 -2.57 -2.51
N VAL A 368 14.09 -1.31 -2.45
CA VAL A 368 14.48 -0.25 -3.40
C VAL A 368 15.95 0.15 -3.18
N THR A 369 16.36 0.34 -1.93
CA THR A 369 17.74 0.71 -1.60
C THR A 369 18.72 -0.43 -1.96
N ALA A 370 18.37 -1.68 -1.64
CA ALA A 370 19.17 -2.84 -2.03
C ALA A 370 19.27 -3.00 -3.55
N ALA A 371 18.17 -2.76 -4.28
CA ALA A 371 18.15 -2.84 -5.73
C ALA A 371 19.02 -1.76 -6.39
N GLY A 372 19.01 -0.52 -5.89
CA GLY A 372 19.91 0.55 -6.34
C GLY A 372 21.37 0.15 -6.19
N LYS A 373 21.75 -0.37 -5.02
CA LYS A 373 23.13 -0.83 -4.78
C LYS A 373 23.51 -2.03 -5.67
N LEU A 374 22.63 -3.00 -5.84
CA LEU A 374 22.88 -4.14 -6.73
C LEU A 374 23.05 -3.69 -8.19
N GLN A 375 22.33 -2.66 -8.61
CA GLN A 375 22.48 -2.07 -9.92
C GLN A 375 23.83 -1.41 -10.09
N ASP A 376 24.29 -0.57 -9.14
CA ASP A 376 25.60 0.08 -9.15
C ASP A 376 26.77 -0.93 -9.15
N LEU A 377 26.57 -2.11 -8.56
CA LEU A 377 27.57 -3.19 -8.54
C LEU A 377 27.54 -4.07 -9.80
N SER A 378 26.52 -3.95 -10.63
CA SER A 378 26.35 -4.80 -11.81
C SER A 378 27.08 -4.22 -13.02
N PRO A 379 27.69 -5.04 -13.88
CA PRO A 379 28.31 -4.58 -15.12
C PRO A 379 27.27 -3.82 -15.98
N ASN A 380 27.64 -2.64 -16.48
CA ASN A 380 26.78 -1.77 -17.29
C ASN A 380 25.46 -1.39 -16.63
N ASP A 381 25.43 -1.24 -15.30
CA ASP A 381 24.23 -0.92 -14.51
C ASP A 381 23.03 -1.86 -14.81
N SER A 382 23.31 -3.12 -15.08
CA SER A 382 22.31 -4.11 -15.45
C SER A 382 21.33 -4.37 -14.29
N LEU A 383 20.04 -4.32 -14.59
CA LEU A 383 18.95 -4.62 -13.64
C LEU A 383 18.68 -6.13 -13.47
N GLU A 384 19.40 -7.01 -14.15
CA GLU A 384 19.15 -8.46 -14.07
C GLU A 384 19.31 -9.03 -12.67
N SER A 385 20.37 -8.62 -11.97
CA SER A 385 20.60 -9.04 -10.58
C SER A 385 19.56 -8.45 -9.62
N ALA A 386 19.19 -7.20 -9.83
CA ALA A 386 18.16 -6.54 -9.04
C ALA A 386 16.81 -7.23 -9.18
N VAL A 387 16.37 -7.59 -10.40
CA VAL A 387 15.08 -8.27 -10.65
C VAL A 387 14.97 -9.60 -9.92
N THR A 388 16.08 -10.28 -9.64
CA THR A 388 16.08 -11.52 -8.86
C THR A 388 15.51 -11.32 -7.45
N VAL A 389 15.68 -10.13 -6.86
CA VAL A 389 15.11 -9.80 -5.54
C VAL A 389 13.59 -9.86 -5.60
N TRP A 390 12.98 -9.26 -6.62
CA TRP A 390 11.52 -9.29 -6.81
C TRP A 390 10.99 -10.70 -7.10
N LEU A 391 11.77 -11.54 -7.78
CA LEU A 391 11.40 -12.94 -7.99
C LEU A 391 11.34 -13.70 -6.65
N VAL A 392 12.27 -13.45 -5.72
CA VAL A 392 12.24 -14.03 -4.38
C VAL A 392 11.01 -13.55 -3.61
N TYR A 393 10.68 -12.25 -3.69
CA TYR A 393 9.48 -11.69 -3.05
C TYR A 393 8.20 -12.32 -3.62
N ALA A 394 8.10 -12.48 -4.93
CA ALA A 394 6.94 -13.11 -5.57
C ALA A 394 6.78 -14.58 -5.16
N PHE A 395 7.89 -15.34 -5.06
CA PHE A 395 7.85 -16.71 -4.57
C PHE A 395 7.42 -16.79 -3.11
N ALA A 396 7.96 -15.94 -2.24
CA ALA A 396 7.57 -15.86 -0.84
C ALA A 396 6.08 -15.47 -0.68
N CYS A 397 5.57 -14.59 -1.55
CA CYS A 397 4.16 -14.19 -1.59
C CYS A 397 3.25 -15.41 -1.84
N VAL A 398 3.57 -16.26 -2.83
CA VAL A 398 2.81 -17.49 -3.11
C VAL A 398 2.84 -18.46 -1.94
N LEU A 399 4.00 -18.63 -1.29
CA LEU A 399 4.12 -19.51 -0.13
C LEU A 399 3.26 -19.02 1.05
N VAL A 400 3.32 -17.73 1.37
CA VAL A 400 2.57 -17.15 2.49
C VAL A 400 1.07 -17.18 2.22
N SER A 401 0.63 -16.75 1.04
CA SER A 401 -0.80 -16.77 0.68
C SER A 401 -1.34 -18.19 0.56
N GLY A 402 -0.54 -19.14 0.05
CA GLY A 402 -0.88 -20.56 0.01
C GLY A 402 -1.01 -21.18 1.39
N ALA A 403 -0.13 -20.82 2.34
CA ALA A 403 -0.24 -21.25 3.74
C ALA A 403 -1.50 -20.68 4.41
N LEU A 404 -1.83 -19.39 4.15
CA LEU A 404 -3.04 -18.75 4.66
C LEU A 404 -4.30 -19.40 4.07
N LEU A 405 -4.30 -19.70 2.77
CA LEU A 405 -5.39 -20.43 2.11
C LEU A 405 -5.54 -21.85 2.68
N GLY A 406 -4.42 -22.56 2.89
CA GLY A 406 -4.40 -23.85 3.57
C GLY A 406 -5.00 -23.78 4.96
N ALA A 407 -4.71 -22.73 5.72
CA ALA A 407 -5.32 -22.51 7.03
C ALA A 407 -6.86 -22.33 6.96
N CYS A 408 -7.40 -21.78 5.90
CA CYS A 408 -8.85 -21.63 5.74
C CYS A 408 -9.58 -22.96 5.52
N TYR A 409 -8.93 -23.94 4.91
CA TYR A 409 -9.60 -25.19 4.49
C TYR A 409 -9.21 -26.42 5.28
N THR A 410 -8.01 -26.47 5.89
CA THR A 410 -7.55 -27.60 6.72
C THR A 410 -8.25 -27.64 8.08
N SER A 411 -8.40 -28.84 8.63
CA SER A 411 -8.95 -29.03 9.99
C SER A 411 -8.09 -28.38 11.06
N PHE A 412 -6.75 -28.40 10.89
CA PHE A 412 -5.80 -27.72 11.76
C PHE A 412 -6.03 -26.21 11.75
N GLY A 413 -6.09 -25.59 10.55
CA GLY A 413 -6.29 -24.15 10.42
C GLY A 413 -7.62 -23.68 10.98
N LYS A 414 -8.73 -24.39 10.72
CA LYS A 414 -10.05 -24.08 11.29
C LYS A 414 -10.06 -24.12 12.82
N ARG A 415 -9.24 -24.99 13.42
CA ARG A 415 -9.15 -25.13 14.88
C ARG A 415 -8.28 -24.05 15.53
N TYR A 416 -7.16 -23.70 14.90
CA TYR A 416 -6.16 -22.80 15.50
C TYR A 416 -6.15 -21.39 14.92
N LEU A 417 -6.66 -21.20 13.69
CA LEU A 417 -6.74 -19.94 12.96
C LEU A 417 -8.17 -19.67 12.43
N PRO A 418 -9.20 -19.76 13.28
CA PRO A 418 -10.59 -19.63 12.82
C PRO A 418 -10.88 -18.29 12.13
N ALA A 419 -10.19 -17.21 12.52
CA ALA A 419 -10.33 -15.90 11.90
C ALA A 419 -10.01 -15.92 10.39
N ALA A 420 -9.02 -16.71 9.94
CA ALA A 420 -8.70 -16.88 8.53
C ALA A 420 -9.90 -17.47 7.76
N ARG A 421 -10.54 -18.50 8.32
CA ARG A 421 -11.72 -19.10 7.70
C ARG A 421 -12.89 -18.14 7.66
N LEU A 422 -13.14 -17.38 8.72
CA LEU A 422 -14.22 -16.38 8.76
C LEU A 422 -14.06 -15.30 7.69
N SER A 423 -12.82 -14.92 7.35
CA SER A 423 -12.57 -13.95 6.27
C SER A 423 -12.86 -14.50 4.88
N GLU A 424 -12.77 -15.83 4.69
CA GLU A 424 -13.00 -16.49 3.40
C GLU A 424 -14.49 -16.74 3.09
N VAL A 425 -15.34 -16.80 4.12
CA VAL A 425 -16.74 -17.21 4.00
C VAL A 425 -17.59 -16.10 3.39
N ARG A 426 -18.59 -16.50 2.59
CA ARG A 426 -19.64 -15.61 2.07
C ARG A 426 -20.38 -14.92 3.21
N PRO A 427 -20.69 -13.63 3.12
CA PRO A 427 -21.40 -12.91 4.17
C PRO A 427 -22.71 -13.58 4.61
N LYS A 428 -23.47 -14.14 3.65
CA LYS A 428 -24.74 -14.87 3.92
C LYS A 428 -24.57 -16.14 4.76
N ASN A 429 -23.38 -16.76 4.73
CA ASN A 429 -23.09 -18.01 5.43
C ASN A 429 -22.27 -17.80 6.71
N LEU A 430 -21.96 -16.56 7.05
CA LEU A 430 -21.09 -16.23 8.19
C LEU A 430 -21.62 -16.79 9.51
N ALA A 431 -22.89 -16.57 9.82
CA ALA A 431 -23.49 -17.03 11.05
C ALA A 431 -23.42 -18.56 11.21
N ARG A 432 -23.67 -19.30 10.14
CA ARG A 432 -23.59 -20.77 10.12
C ARG A 432 -22.16 -21.27 10.34
N GLU A 433 -21.18 -20.61 9.73
CA GLU A 433 -19.79 -21.00 9.87
C GLU A 433 -19.22 -20.63 11.25
N VAL A 434 -19.70 -19.53 11.87
CA VAL A 434 -19.38 -19.17 13.27
C VAL A 434 -19.79 -20.30 14.21
N GLU A 435 -21.01 -20.83 14.10
CA GLU A 435 -21.46 -21.95 14.93
C GLU A 435 -20.60 -23.20 14.74
N ARG A 436 -20.32 -23.54 13.49
CA ARG A 436 -19.46 -24.70 13.17
C ARG A 436 -18.05 -24.56 13.73
N LEU A 437 -17.43 -23.40 13.61
CA LEU A 437 -16.09 -23.14 14.14
C LEU A 437 -16.09 -23.10 15.67
N TRP A 438 -17.19 -22.61 16.26
CA TRP A 438 -17.36 -22.62 17.71
C TRP A 438 -17.37 -24.05 18.28
N GLU A 439 -18.00 -24.99 17.58
CA GLU A 439 -17.98 -26.42 17.96
C GLU A 439 -16.58 -27.05 17.87
N LEU A 440 -15.77 -26.60 16.90
CA LEU A 440 -14.40 -27.10 16.69
C LEU A 440 -13.36 -26.49 17.65
N ARG A 441 -13.70 -25.43 18.38
CA ARG A 441 -12.77 -24.72 19.26
C ARG A 441 -12.32 -25.64 20.40
N PRO A 442 -10.99 -25.73 20.69
CA PRO A 442 -10.49 -26.51 21.80
C PRO A 442 -11.05 -26.01 23.14
N HIS A 443 -11.47 -26.94 24.01
CA HIS A 443 -11.77 -26.63 25.39
C HIS A 443 -10.46 -26.36 26.14
N THR A 444 -10.30 -25.14 26.69
CA THR A 444 -9.17 -24.82 27.56
C THR A 444 -9.61 -24.93 29.02
N ALA A 445 -8.73 -25.47 29.86
CA ALA A 445 -9.01 -25.70 31.29
C ALA A 445 -9.06 -24.42 32.13
N THR A 446 -8.64 -23.28 31.59
CA THR A 446 -8.68 -21.96 32.24
C THR A 446 -10.08 -21.34 32.19
N GLU A 447 -10.51 -20.65 33.26
CA GLU A 447 -11.84 -20.02 33.35
C GLU A 447 -12.09 -19.03 32.20
N GLU A 448 -11.10 -18.29 31.77
CA GLU A 448 -11.17 -17.37 30.61
C GLU A 448 -11.31 -18.09 29.25
N GLY A 449 -11.06 -19.40 29.19
CA GLY A 449 -11.16 -20.23 27.98
C GLY A 449 -12.35 -21.18 27.97
N LYS A 450 -13.19 -21.18 29.02
CA LYS A 450 -14.42 -21.98 29.05
C LYS A 450 -15.36 -21.55 27.95
N ARG A 451 -15.90 -22.52 27.24
CA ARG A 451 -16.93 -22.31 26.22
C ARG A 451 -18.21 -21.88 26.93
N ASP A 452 -18.62 -20.63 26.74
CA ASP A 452 -19.94 -20.18 27.19
C ASP A 452 -21.00 -20.71 26.21
N GLU A 453 -21.75 -21.71 26.64
CA GLU A 453 -22.79 -22.32 25.82
C GLU A 453 -23.96 -21.36 25.55
N ASN A 454 -24.13 -20.33 26.39
CA ASN A 454 -25.17 -19.30 26.24
C ASN A 454 -24.70 -18.06 25.46
N ALA A 455 -23.44 -18.08 24.92
CA ALA A 455 -22.91 -16.96 24.17
C ALA A 455 -23.75 -16.64 22.92
N THR A 456 -24.05 -15.37 22.72
CA THR A 456 -24.74 -14.91 21.52
C THR A 456 -23.87 -15.12 20.27
N PRO A 457 -24.45 -15.23 19.05
CA PRO A 457 -23.67 -15.41 17.81
C PRO A 457 -22.57 -14.35 17.63
N LYS A 458 -22.83 -13.11 18.04
CA LYS A 458 -21.85 -12.02 18.00
C LYS A 458 -20.70 -12.22 18.99
N GLN A 459 -20.99 -12.69 20.20
CA GLN A 459 -19.96 -13.02 21.19
C GLN A 459 -19.09 -14.20 20.72
N LYS A 460 -19.68 -15.23 20.12
CA LYS A 460 -18.96 -16.35 19.51
C LYS A 460 -18.02 -15.88 18.40
N GLU A 461 -18.50 -14.99 17.53
CA GLU A 461 -17.68 -14.42 16.45
C GLU A 461 -16.48 -13.64 17.01
N VAL A 462 -16.67 -12.74 17.97
CA VAL A 462 -15.60 -11.98 18.62
C VAL A 462 -14.59 -12.92 19.30
N ALA A 463 -15.08 -13.93 20.00
CA ALA A 463 -14.23 -14.92 20.67
C ALA A 463 -13.41 -15.76 19.66
N LEU A 464 -13.94 -16.11 18.49
CA LEU A 464 -13.21 -16.82 17.44
C LEU A 464 -12.13 -15.94 16.78
N LYS A 465 -12.33 -14.64 16.75
CA LYS A 465 -11.33 -13.65 16.28
C LYS A 465 -10.29 -13.31 17.34
N SER A 466 -10.60 -13.56 18.61
CA SER A 466 -9.69 -13.28 19.72
C SER A 466 -8.68 -14.43 19.93
N PRO A 467 -7.45 -14.11 20.37
CA PRO A 467 -6.46 -15.12 20.66
C PRO A 467 -6.87 -16.02 21.83
N VAL A 468 -6.56 -17.30 21.73
CA VAL A 468 -6.80 -18.25 22.83
C VAL A 468 -5.70 -18.07 23.89
N PRO A 469 -6.03 -17.77 25.15
CA PRO A 469 -5.04 -17.69 26.23
C PRO A 469 -4.25 -19.00 26.39
N GLY A 470 -2.94 -18.89 26.67
CA GLY A 470 -2.08 -20.05 26.93
C GLY A 470 -1.67 -20.89 25.72
N SER A 471 -2.05 -20.47 24.50
CA SER A 471 -1.68 -21.20 23.28
C SER A 471 -0.29 -20.78 22.74
N VAL A 472 0.31 -21.66 21.91
CA VAL A 472 1.54 -21.37 21.12
C VAL A 472 1.40 -20.06 20.32
N SER A 473 0.18 -19.67 20.02
CA SER A 473 -0.15 -18.41 19.32
C SER A 473 0.34 -17.14 20.06
N LEU A 474 0.50 -17.18 21.39
CA LEU A 474 1.01 -16.03 22.15
C LEU A 474 2.49 -15.79 21.87
N TYR A 475 3.31 -16.84 21.89
CA TYR A 475 4.74 -16.75 21.56
C TYR A 475 4.95 -16.36 20.10
N ALA A 476 4.24 -17.00 19.19
CA ALA A 476 4.30 -16.69 17.76
C ALA A 476 3.93 -15.22 17.46
N ARG A 477 3.00 -14.62 18.20
CA ARG A 477 2.66 -13.19 18.07
C ARG A 477 3.81 -12.29 18.51
N TRP A 478 4.47 -12.58 19.63
CA TRP A 478 5.62 -11.78 20.06
C TRP A 478 6.77 -11.86 19.06
N VAL A 479 7.00 -13.03 18.47
CA VAL A 479 7.96 -13.19 17.38
C VAL A 479 7.55 -12.35 16.18
N ALA A 480 6.26 -12.37 15.79
CA ALA A 480 5.76 -11.57 14.66
C ALA A 480 5.84 -10.06 14.91
N ILE A 481 5.50 -9.59 16.12
CA ILE A 481 5.66 -8.18 16.52
C ILE A 481 7.15 -7.79 16.43
N GLY A 482 8.04 -8.62 16.98
CA GLY A 482 9.47 -8.40 16.93
C GLY A 482 10.00 -8.38 15.49
N ALA A 483 9.53 -9.28 14.63
CA ALA A 483 9.89 -9.30 13.22
C ALA A 483 9.44 -8.04 12.48
N GLY A 484 8.18 -7.60 12.67
CA GLY A 484 7.68 -6.36 12.06
C GLY A 484 8.49 -5.13 12.50
N PHE A 485 8.78 -5.02 13.80
CA PHE A 485 9.62 -3.94 14.32
C PHE A 485 11.05 -4.00 13.75
N SER A 486 11.61 -5.21 13.64
CA SER A 486 12.93 -5.41 13.05
C SER A 486 12.99 -4.98 11.58
N ILE A 487 11.95 -5.24 10.78
CA ILE A 487 11.88 -4.76 9.39
C ILE A 487 11.98 -3.24 9.34
N VAL A 488 11.24 -2.53 10.20
CA VAL A 488 11.29 -1.06 10.25
C VAL A 488 12.69 -0.58 10.67
N LEU A 489 13.31 -1.18 11.69
CA LEU A 489 14.67 -0.81 12.10
C LEU A 489 15.70 -1.08 11.00
N ILE A 490 15.63 -2.24 10.34
CA ILE A 490 16.51 -2.60 9.23
C ILE A 490 16.35 -1.61 8.08
N ALA A 491 15.12 -1.16 7.79
CA ALA A 491 14.86 -0.15 6.76
C ALA A 491 15.63 1.16 7.03
N TRP A 492 15.63 1.65 8.28
CA TRP A 492 16.38 2.85 8.66
C TRP A 492 17.89 2.67 8.55
N VAL A 493 18.41 1.51 8.96
CA VAL A 493 19.83 1.18 8.84
C VAL A 493 20.26 1.09 7.37
N ILE A 494 19.50 0.35 6.55
CA ILE A 494 19.78 0.18 5.12
C ILE A 494 19.67 1.52 4.37
N PHE A 495 18.69 2.37 4.74
CA PHE A 495 18.61 3.72 4.16
C PHE A 495 19.86 4.54 4.48
N GLY A 496 20.36 4.48 5.72
CA GLY A 496 21.62 5.13 6.10
C GLY A 496 22.81 4.67 5.24
N PHE A 497 22.93 3.36 5.02
CA PHE A 497 23.90 2.82 4.07
C PHE A 497 23.64 3.27 2.62
N GLY A 498 22.36 3.37 2.22
CA GLY A 498 21.99 3.88 0.89
C GLY A 498 22.49 5.30 0.65
N VAL A 499 22.39 6.18 1.64
CA VAL A 499 22.97 7.54 1.60
C VAL A 499 24.49 7.49 1.48
N GLU A 500 25.15 6.65 2.29
CA GLU A 500 26.61 6.48 2.23
C GLU A 500 27.07 5.95 0.87
N TRP A 501 26.39 4.96 0.32
CA TRP A 501 26.68 4.41 -1.01
C TRP A 501 26.45 5.42 -2.13
N GLY A 502 25.45 6.30 -1.99
CA GLY A 502 25.23 7.40 -2.92
C GLY A 502 26.39 8.38 -2.92
N VAL A 503 26.77 8.88 -1.74
CA VAL A 503 27.83 9.88 -1.59
C VAL A 503 29.21 9.36 -2.05
N HIS A 504 29.53 8.09 -1.83
CA HIS A 504 30.81 7.50 -2.17
C HIS A 504 30.78 6.70 -3.49
N GLY A 505 29.63 6.56 -4.13
CA GLY A 505 29.47 5.86 -5.40
C GLY A 505 30.04 6.67 -6.58
N SER A 506 30.56 5.97 -7.59
CA SER A 506 30.90 6.60 -8.85
C SER A 506 29.62 6.93 -9.64
N VAL A 507 29.57 8.14 -10.19
CA VAL A 507 28.56 8.50 -11.20
C VAL A 507 28.92 7.77 -12.48
N VAL A 508 28.18 6.73 -12.83
CA VAL A 508 28.34 6.10 -14.14
C VAL A 508 27.49 6.92 -15.10
N ALA A 509 28.13 7.63 -16.00
CA ALA A 509 27.43 8.28 -17.10
C ALA A 509 26.67 7.20 -17.86
N GLY A 510 25.32 7.23 -17.73
CA GLY A 510 24.46 6.17 -18.23
C GLY A 510 24.79 5.85 -19.68
N THR A 511 25.23 4.65 -19.93
CA THR A 511 25.30 4.05 -21.26
C THR A 511 23.87 3.73 -21.68
N THR A 512 23.06 4.77 -21.89
CA THR A 512 21.84 4.64 -22.66
C THR A 512 22.25 4.43 -24.10
N GLY A 513 22.04 3.21 -24.62
CA GLY A 513 22.16 2.99 -26.05
C GLY A 513 21.34 4.07 -26.78
N GLU A 514 22.03 4.82 -27.61
CA GLU A 514 21.46 5.66 -28.64
C GLU A 514 20.57 4.82 -29.57
#